data_625527ea6ff4bf1f8d88377db682823e
#
_entry.id   625527ea6ff4bf1f8d88377db682823e
#
_cell.length_a   1.000
_cell.length_b   1.000
_cell.length_c   1.000
_cell.angle_alpha   90.00
_cell.angle_beta   90.00
_cell.angle_gamma   90.00
#
_symmetry.space_group_name_H-M   'P 1'
#
loop_
_entity.id
_entity.type
_entity.pdbx_description
1 polymer ?
#
loop_
_entity_poly.entity_id
_entity_poly.type
_entity_poly.pdbx_seq_one_letter_code
_entity_poly.pdbx_strand_id
1 'polypeptide(L)'
;MKAQDASLAFLYFRNGEYEKAASLYKSLHEKNPLNSNYLNYLIDCYQQTEKFNEVKSLLNTQLKKVPSQHYLNVELGYNYQLQHKKDSALIYYDKAVNSINKTSNQGYLIGRTFQSNYLLDYALLAYKKSMEVNPNANYNLQIAAIYGEKADIENMLNTYLNLVETNINYLPSVKTYIGKFISDDSENKTNIFLRKLLIQRMQNNPQNSWNQLLSWLFMQQKDYGKALIQEKALHKRNPSSLNNIIDLGFIAFENKSFSVSQDCFNYVLENTSIKEDEITAKLYLLQTDLELKAPIEEIEFKFQQLFNEYGKNRNTIGIQLIYADFLAFRKNEPEKAIAVLKNALKFPIDEFQKGSIKTKLADIYVFTNKFNTALIHYTQVQNNLKNHEIGQMARYKIAQTSYFKGDFEWAQSQLKILKSSTSQLISNDALDLNLLITDNALQDSLKIALKKYAIADLLSFQNKNKQAIDTLQNIITYFKGHPIEDESLFKQAQLFEKVNNFDDAIANYLKIIELNKEDILVDNAIYNLAELYLNKLYNNEKAQEYYKKIVFEYPSSIYLVDARKKFRKLRGDAIY
;
A
#
# COMPACT_ATOMS: atom_id res chain seq x y z
N MET A 1 0.43 -32.09 -24.36
CA MET A 1 0.43 -31.51 -25.70
C MET A 1 -0.54 -30.34 -25.89
N LYS A 2 -1.87 -30.48 -25.74
CA LYS A 2 -2.82 -29.34 -25.96
C LYS A 2 -2.59 -28.09 -25.09
N ALA A 3 -2.27 -28.22 -23.81
CA ALA A 3 -2.02 -27.10 -22.93
C ALA A 3 -0.68 -26.38 -23.20
N GLN A 4 0.31 -27.13 -23.64
CA GLN A 4 1.63 -26.62 -24.04
C GLN A 4 1.54 -25.76 -25.31
N ASP A 5 0.79 -26.22 -26.33
CA ASP A 5 0.61 -25.50 -27.60
C ASP A 5 -0.13 -24.16 -27.35
N ALA A 6 -1.16 -24.12 -26.48
CA ALA A 6 -1.88 -22.92 -26.16
C ALA A 6 -1.02 -21.91 -25.37
N SER A 7 -0.21 -22.39 -24.43
CA SER A 7 0.73 -21.53 -23.69
C SER A 7 1.82 -20.95 -24.60
N LEU A 8 2.32 -21.75 -25.55
CA LEU A 8 3.31 -21.32 -26.52
C LEU A 8 2.73 -20.30 -27.51
N ALA A 9 1.49 -20.53 -27.99
CA ALA A 9 0.79 -19.59 -28.86
C ALA A 9 0.59 -18.24 -28.17
N PHE A 10 0.20 -18.24 -26.89
CA PHE A 10 0.04 -17.03 -26.09
C PHE A 10 1.38 -16.32 -25.84
N LEU A 11 2.47 -17.06 -25.63
CA LEU A 11 3.81 -16.47 -25.49
C LEU A 11 4.24 -15.75 -26.78
N TYR A 12 4.08 -16.40 -27.95
CA TYR A 12 4.36 -15.75 -29.24
C TYR A 12 3.49 -14.51 -29.46
N PHE A 13 2.20 -14.58 -29.12
CA PHE A 13 1.30 -13.44 -29.23
C PHE A 13 1.78 -12.26 -28.37
N ARG A 14 2.14 -12.51 -27.09
CA ARG A 14 2.66 -11.47 -26.20
C ARG A 14 3.97 -10.85 -26.65
N ASN A 15 4.82 -11.63 -27.33
CA ASN A 15 6.10 -11.16 -27.85
C ASN A 15 5.96 -10.43 -29.20
N GLY A 16 4.75 -10.28 -29.76
CA GLY A 16 4.54 -9.67 -31.06
C GLY A 16 4.87 -10.58 -32.26
N GLU A 17 5.14 -11.85 -32.02
CA GLU A 17 5.45 -12.85 -33.05
C GLU A 17 4.16 -13.41 -33.68
N TYR A 18 3.32 -12.51 -34.23
CA TYR A 18 1.95 -12.80 -34.64
C TYR A 18 1.83 -13.89 -35.69
N GLU A 19 2.79 -14.03 -36.61
CA GLU A 19 2.75 -15.12 -37.63
C GLU A 19 2.91 -16.49 -37.01
N LYS A 20 3.82 -16.65 -36.05
CA LYS A 20 4.01 -17.92 -35.33
C LYS A 20 2.78 -18.21 -34.45
N ALA A 21 2.26 -17.18 -33.74
CA ALA A 21 1.06 -17.30 -32.95
C ALA A 21 -0.14 -17.72 -33.81
N ALA A 22 -0.35 -17.08 -34.98
CA ALA A 22 -1.44 -17.39 -35.92
C ALA A 22 -1.42 -18.87 -36.36
N SER A 23 -0.25 -19.40 -36.68
CA SER A 23 -0.09 -20.80 -37.09
C SER A 23 -0.58 -21.77 -36.00
N LEU A 24 -0.20 -21.51 -34.75
CA LEU A 24 -0.63 -22.32 -33.60
C LEU A 24 -2.11 -22.14 -33.28
N TYR A 25 -2.61 -20.88 -33.23
CA TYR A 25 -4.01 -20.63 -32.96
C TYR A 25 -4.94 -21.16 -34.04
N LYS A 26 -4.53 -21.18 -35.31
CA LYS A 26 -5.27 -21.83 -36.39
C LYS A 26 -5.43 -23.34 -36.12
N SER A 27 -4.36 -24.03 -35.79
CA SER A 27 -4.41 -25.46 -35.44
C SER A 27 -5.24 -25.72 -34.18
N LEU A 28 -5.14 -24.86 -33.16
CA LEU A 28 -5.94 -24.97 -31.92
C LEU A 28 -7.42 -24.76 -32.19
N HIS A 29 -7.78 -23.77 -33.03
CA HIS A 29 -9.17 -23.48 -33.39
C HIS A 29 -9.76 -24.63 -34.25
N GLU A 30 -9.03 -25.17 -35.21
CA GLU A 30 -9.46 -26.33 -36.01
C GLU A 30 -9.74 -27.56 -35.14
N LYS A 31 -8.92 -27.79 -34.10
CA LYS A 31 -9.08 -28.91 -33.15
C LYS A 31 -10.18 -28.66 -32.10
N ASN A 32 -10.51 -27.41 -31.82
CA ASN A 32 -11.53 -27.01 -30.85
C ASN A 32 -12.30 -25.74 -31.29
N PRO A 33 -13.20 -25.87 -32.28
CA PRO A 33 -13.91 -24.74 -32.89
C PRO A 33 -14.85 -23.99 -31.93
N LEU A 34 -15.22 -24.62 -30.80
CA LEU A 34 -16.11 -24.01 -29.80
C LEU A 34 -15.35 -23.06 -28.84
N ASN A 35 -14.03 -23.12 -28.82
CA ASN A 35 -13.23 -22.20 -27.99
C ASN A 35 -13.08 -20.86 -28.69
N SER A 36 -13.92 -19.88 -28.28
CA SER A 36 -13.89 -18.51 -28.83
C SER A 36 -12.57 -17.79 -28.61
N ASN A 37 -11.80 -18.11 -27.57
CA ASN A 37 -10.51 -17.45 -27.32
C ASN A 37 -9.51 -17.77 -28.44
N TYR A 38 -9.48 -18.99 -28.94
CA TYR A 38 -8.58 -19.34 -30.06
C TYR A 38 -8.95 -18.61 -31.34
N LEU A 39 -10.25 -18.45 -31.59
CA LEU A 39 -10.75 -17.67 -32.72
C LEU A 39 -10.35 -16.20 -32.59
N ASN A 40 -10.58 -15.61 -31.44
CA ASN A 40 -10.27 -14.18 -31.20
C ASN A 40 -8.76 -13.91 -31.36
N TYR A 41 -7.89 -14.70 -30.70
CA TYR A 41 -6.43 -14.53 -30.91
C TYR A 41 -5.98 -14.75 -32.35
N LEU A 42 -6.63 -15.66 -33.09
CA LEU A 42 -6.33 -15.86 -34.51
C LEU A 42 -6.73 -14.64 -35.36
N ILE A 43 -7.90 -14.04 -35.06
CA ILE A 43 -8.37 -12.80 -35.69
C ILE A 43 -7.35 -11.69 -35.41
N ASP A 44 -6.99 -11.49 -34.14
CA ASP A 44 -6.03 -10.45 -33.73
C ASP A 44 -4.69 -10.64 -34.45
N CYS A 45 -4.15 -11.86 -34.51
CA CYS A 45 -2.91 -12.14 -35.22
C CYS A 45 -2.98 -11.80 -36.70
N TYR A 46 -4.08 -12.15 -37.37
CA TYR A 46 -4.26 -11.84 -38.79
C TYR A 46 -4.45 -10.33 -39.00
N GLN A 47 -5.13 -9.62 -38.12
CA GLN A 47 -5.27 -8.16 -38.19
C GLN A 47 -3.92 -7.46 -38.00
N GLN A 48 -3.10 -7.89 -37.02
CA GLN A 48 -1.76 -7.35 -36.76
C GLN A 48 -0.77 -7.62 -37.91
N THR A 49 -1.02 -8.67 -38.71
CA THR A 49 -0.20 -9.01 -39.91
C THR A 49 -0.85 -8.56 -41.21
N GLU A 50 -1.88 -7.70 -41.15
CA GLU A 50 -2.63 -7.13 -42.30
C GLU A 50 -3.25 -8.20 -43.23
N LYS A 51 -3.47 -9.42 -42.74
CA LYS A 51 -4.11 -10.52 -43.48
C LYS A 51 -5.65 -10.37 -43.44
N PHE A 52 -6.14 -9.23 -43.88
CA PHE A 52 -7.56 -8.84 -43.76
C PHE A 52 -8.53 -9.74 -44.53
N ASN A 53 -8.08 -10.34 -45.64
CA ASN A 53 -8.91 -11.28 -46.41
C ASN A 53 -9.07 -12.62 -45.71
N GLU A 54 -8.04 -13.07 -45.00
CA GLU A 54 -8.07 -14.28 -44.17
C GLU A 54 -9.04 -14.07 -43.00
N VAL A 55 -9.01 -12.91 -42.33
CA VAL A 55 -9.99 -12.55 -41.28
C VAL A 55 -11.40 -12.59 -41.84
N LYS A 56 -11.67 -11.95 -42.98
CA LYS A 56 -12.99 -11.93 -43.61
C LYS A 56 -13.48 -13.34 -43.96
N SER A 57 -12.61 -14.18 -44.54
CA SER A 57 -12.95 -15.56 -44.88
C SER A 57 -13.27 -16.40 -43.62
N LEU A 58 -12.44 -16.27 -42.57
CA LEU A 58 -12.59 -16.98 -41.31
C LEU A 58 -13.93 -16.60 -40.64
N LEU A 59 -14.20 -15.30 -40.49
CA LEU A 59 -15.42 -14.79 -39.83
C LEU A 59 -16.69 -15.17 -40.63
N ASN A 60 -16.68 -15.07 -41.95
CA ASN A 60 -17.82 -15.47 -42.77
C ASN A 60 -18.07 -16.98 -42.70
N THR A 61 -17.02 -17.78 -42.65
CA THR A 61 -17.14 -19.24 -42.49
C THR A 61 -17.75 -19.58 -41.13
N GLN A 62 -17.30 -18.89 -40.06
CA GLN A 62 -17.83 -19.08 -38.72
C GLN A 62 -19.29 -18.64 -38.62
N LEU A 63 -19.66 -17.50 -39.18
CA LEU A 63 -21.05 -17.01 -39.22
C LEU A 63 -21.98 -17.92 -40.02
N LYS A 64 -21.49 -18.59 -41.07
CA LYS A 64 -22.27 -19.62 -41.80
C LYS A 64 -22.52 -20.86 -40.93
N LYS A 65 -21.51 -21.28 -40.14
CA LYS A 65 -21.64 -22.43 -39.22
C LYS A 65 -22.52 -22.15 -38.02
N VAL A 66 -22.39 -20.94 -37.45
CA VAL A 66 -23.13 -20.51 -36.26
C VAL A 66 -23.69 -19.11 -36.48
N PRO A 67 -24.86 -18.97 -37.17
CA PRO A 67 -25.45 -17.68 -37.52
C PRO A 67 -25.80 -16.77 -36.32
N SER A 68 -25.94 -17.38 -35.14
CA SER A 68 -26.27 -16.66 -33.91
C SER A 68 -25.10 -15.91 -33.27
N GLN A 69 -23.85 -16.07 -33.75
CA GLN A 69 -22.68 -15.35 -33.23
C GLN A 69 -22.59 -13.92 -33.79
N HIS A 70 -23.61 -13.09 -33.52
CA HIS A 70 -23.74 -11.75 -34.07
C HIS A 70 -22.59 -10.79 -33.69
N TYR A 71 -21.88 -11.04 -32.58
CA TYR A 71 -20.71 -10.27 -32.18
C TYR A 71 -19.57 -10.33 -33.21
N LEU A 72 -19.50 -11.37 -34.06
CA LEU A 72 -18.53 -11.47 -35.15
C LEU A 72 -18.75 -10.43 -36.24
N ASN A 73 -19.94 -9.82 -36.34
CA ASN A 73 -20.14 -8.69 -37.23
C ASN A 73 -19.36 -7.45 -36.73
N VAL A 74 -19.13 -7.30 -35.42
CA VAL A 74 -18.27 -6.25 -34.89
C VAL A 74 -16.85 -6.45 -35.39
N GLU A 75 -16.33 -7.67 -35.32
CA GLU A 75 -14.98 -8.02 -35.82
C GLU A 75 -14.86 -7.80 -37.35
N LEU A 76 -15.91 -8.12 -38.13
CA LEU A 76 -15.94 -7.83 -39.56
C LEU A 76 -15.90 -6.33 -39.82
N GLY A 77 -16.69 -5.56 -39.08
CA GLY A 77 -16.68 -4.10 -39.16
C GLY A 77 -15.30 -3.52 -38.83
N TYR A 78 -14.70 -4.00 -37.74
CA TYR A 78 -13.37 -3.56 -37.30
C TYR A 78 -12.28 -3.93 -38.34
N ASN A 79 -12.36 -5.12 -38.91
CA ASN A 79 -11.47 -5.53 -40.02
C ASN A 79 -11.58 -4.62 -41.27
N TYR A 80 -12.76 -4.08 -41.57
CA TYR A 80 -12.93 -3.05 -42.61
C TYR A 80 -12.42 -1.67 -42.16
N GLN A 81 -12.59 -1.32 -40.89
CA GLN A 81 -12.08 -0.06 -40.33
C GLN A 81 -10.55 0.02 -40.41
N LEU A 82 -9.85 -1.09 -40.08
CA LEU A 82 -8.38 -1.19 -40.23
C LEU A 82 -7.91 -1.00 -41.67
N GLN A 83 -8.76 -1.32 -42.68
CA GLN A 83 -8.51 -1.07 -44.10
C GLN A 83 -8.94 0.33 -44.54
N HIS A 84 -9.32 1.25 -43.62
CA HIS A 84 -9.87 2.58 -43.93
C HIS A 84 -11.19 2.59 -44.73
N LYS A 85 -11.93 1.47 -44.75
CA LYS A 85 -13.22 1.33 -45.48
C LYS A 85 -14.39 1.61 -44.52
N LYS A 86 -14.56 2.90 -44.15
CA LYS A 86 -15.51 3.35 -43.11
C LYS A 86 -16.96 2.93 -43.40
N ASP A 87 -17.45 3.13 -44.63
CA ASP A 87 -18.83 2.78 -44.95
C ASP A 87 -19.13 1.29 -44.79
N SER A 88 -18.20 0.43 -45.21
CA SER A 88 -18.34 -1.00 -44.99
C SER A 88 -18.29 -1.35 -43.50
N ALA A 89 -17.46 -0.71 -42.70
CA ALA A 89 -17.39 -0.93 -41.28
C ALA A 89 -18.72 -0.59 -40.59
N LEU A 90 -19.31 0.55 -40.89
CA LEU A 90 -20.60 1.01 -40.36
C LEU A 90 -21.73 0.01 -40.62
N ILE A 91 -21.83 -0.51 -41.87
CA ILE A 91 -22.84 -1.53 -42.22
C ILE A 91 -22.77 -2.75 -41.26
N TYR A 92 -21.57 -3.22 -40.97
CA TYR A 92 -21.41 -4.37 -40.08
C TYR A 92 -21.65 -4.02 -38.58
N TYR A 93 -21.26 -2.81 -38.16
CA TYR A 93 -21.55 -2.33 -36.79
C TYR A 93 -23.07 -2.22 -36.57
N ASP A 94 -23.79 -1.60 -37.51
CA ASP A 94 -25.25 -1.49 -37.47
C ASP A 94 -25.91 -2.87 -37.50
N LYS A 95 -25.39 -3.81 -38.31
CA LYS A 95 -25.87 -5.19 -38.35
C LYS A 95 -25.71 -5.88 -37.00
N ALA A 96 -24.56 -5.67 -36.29
CA ALA A 96 -24.36 -6.22 -34.96
C ALA A 96 -25.34 -5.62 -33.95
N VAL A 97 -25.48 -4.30 -33.90
CA VAL A 97 -26.41 -3.62 -32.97
C VAL A 97 -27.86 -3.99 -33.26
N ASN A 98 -28.27 -4.09 -34.54
CA ASN A 98 -29.64 -4.42 -34.93
C ASN A 98 -30.00 -5.89 -34.61
N SER A 99 -29.03 -6.77 -34.45
CA SER A 99 -29.27 -8.16 -34.03
C SER A 99 -29.67 -8.30 -32.56
N ILE A 100 -29.52 -7.25 -31.74
CA ILE A 100 -29.92 -7.27 -30.33
C ILE A 100 -31.44 -7.25 -30.25
N ASN A 101 -32.04 -8.34 -29.74
CA ASN A 101 -33.49 -8.51 -29.60
C ASN A 101 -33.85 -9.27 -28.32
N LYS A 102 -35.17 -9.41 -28.03
CA LYS A 102 -35.68 -10.02 -26.80
C LYS A 102 -35.31 -11.51 -26.63
N THR A 103 -35.06 -12.23 -27.72
CA THR A 103 -34.75 -13.66 -27.71
C THR A 103 -33.24 -13.94 -27.66
N SER A 104 -32.43 -12.95 -27.95
CA SER A 104 -30.98 -13.05 -28.03
C SER A 104 -30.30 -12.37 -26.85
N ASN A 105 -29.68 -13.15 -25.97
CA ASN A 105 -28.88 -12.63 -24.85
C ASN A 105 -27.46 -12.20 -25.30
N GLN A 106 -27.34 -11.64 -26.53
CA GLN A 106 -26.04 -11.31 -27.14
C GLN A 106 -25.58 -9.89 -26.92
N GLY A 107 -26.42 -9.01 -26.37
CA GLY A 107 -26.07 -7.62 -26.16
C GLY A 107 -24.80 -7.42 -25.33
N TYR A 108 -24.55 -8.29 -24.34
CA TYR A 108 -23.29 -8.27 -23.58
C TYR A 108 -22.07 -8.58 -24.47
N LEU A 109 -22.14 -9.64 -25.28
CA LEU A 109 -21.02 -10.05 -26.13
C LEU A 109 -20.74 -8.99 -27.19
N ILE A 110 -21.79 -8.44 -27.82
CA ILE A 110 -21.68 -7.37 -28.82
C ILE A 110 -21.06 -6.11 -28.20
N GLY A 111 -21.58 -5.66 -27.05
CA GLY A 111 -21.06 -4.48 -26.35
C GLY A 111 -19.62 -4.68 -25.91
N ARG A 112 -19.28 -5.87 -25.36
CA ARG A 112 -17.91 -6.21 -24.96
C ARG A 112 -16.94 -6.24 -26.15
N THR A 113 -17.37 -6.76 -27.30
CA THR A 113 -16.54 -6.80 -28.51
C THR A 113 -16.30 -5.38 -29.07
N PHE A 114 -17.31 -4.53 -29.03
CA PHE A 114 -17.09 -3.10 -29.35
C PHE A 114 -16.10 -2.44 -28.38
N GLN A 115 -16.24 -2.69 -27.08
CA GLN A 115 -15.35 -2.12 -26.07
C GLN A 115 -13.92 -2.61 -26.22
N SER A 116 -13.69 -3.91 -26.51
CA SER A 116 -12.34 -4.46 -26.73
C SER A 116 -11.63 -3.85 -27.94
N ASN A 117 -12.40 -3.42 -28.94
CA ASN A 117 -11.90 -2.70 -30.14
C ASN A 117 -11.91 -1.16 -29.98
N TYR A 118 -12.06 -0.65 -28.74
CA TYR A 118 -12.15 0.80 -28.43
C TYR A 118 -13.26 1.55 -29.18
N LEU A 119 -14.30 0.87 -29.62
CA LEU A 119 -15.48 1.43 -30.27
C LEU A 119 -16.53 1.82 -29.22
N LEU A 120 -16.15 2.73 -28.32
CA LEU A 120 -16.84 3.00 -27.07
C LEU A 120 -18.28 3.49 -27.25
N ASP A 121 -18.57 4.29 -28.28
CA ASP A 121 -19.93 4.77 -28.56
C ASP A 121 -20.86 3.65 -29.00
N TYR A 122 -20.38 2.74 -29.85
CA TYR A 122 -21.12 1.55 -30.22
C TYR A 122 -21.31 0.56 -29.07
N ALA A 123 -20.29 0.45 -28.18
CA ALA A 123 -20.40 -0.35 -26.97
C ALA A 123 -21.53 0.18 -26.06
N LEU A 124 -21.58 1.51 -25.81
CA LEU A 124 -22.67 2.15 -25.07
C LEU A 124 -24.03 1.88 -25.70
N LEU A 125 -24.12 2.05 -27.02
CA LEU A 125 -25.36 1.80 -27.78
C LEU A 125 -25.82 0.35 -27.62
N ALA A 126 -24.92 -0.62 -27.76
CA ALA A 126 -25.21 -2.04 -27.61
C ALA A 126 -25.70 -2.39 -26.21
N TYR A 127 -25.03 -1.93 -25.17
CA TYR A 127 -25.43 -2.18 -23.78
C TYR A 127 -26.79 -1.53 -23.45
N LYS A 128 -27.02 -0.25 -23.85
CA LYS A 128 -28.29 0.44 -23.63
C LYS A 128 -29.43 -0.26 -24.35
N LYS A 129 -29.27 -0.58 -25.65
CA LYS A 129 -30.26 -1.31 -26.42
C LYS A 129 -30.58 -2.68 -25.83
N SER A 130 -29.56 -3.37 -25.32
CA SER A 130 -29.76 -4.65 -24.67
C SER A 130 -30.61 -4.55 -23.40
N MET A 131 -30.44 -3.50 -22.60
CA MET A 131 -31.25 -3.23 -21.41
C MET A 131 -32.68 -2.80 -21.78
N GLU A 132 -32.88 -2.07 -22.88
CA GLU A 132 -34.21 -1.70 -23.39
C GLU A 132 -35.01 -2.92 -23.81
N VAL A 133 -34.40 -3.88 -24.51
CA VAL A 133 -35.09 -5.08 -24.99
C VAL A 133 -35.20 -6.18 -23.93
N ASN A 134 -34.35 -6.17 -22.90
CA ASN A 134 -34.38 -7.12 -21.78
C ASN A 134 -34.25 -6.36 -20.45
N PRO A 135 -35.37 -6.03 -19.79
CA PRO A 135 -35.36 -5.29 -18.52
C PRO A 135 -34.65 -5.99 -17.37
N ASN A 136 -34.37 -7.29 -17.47
CA ASN A 136 -33.61 -8.05 -16.48
C ASN A 136 -32.08 -7.93 -16.68
N ALA A 137 -31.64 -7.40 -17.82
CA ALA A 137 -30.23 -7.17 -18.08
C ALA A 137 -29.76 -5.87 -17.39
N ASN A 138 -28.64 -5.92 -16.72
CA ASN A 138 -28.02 -4.76 -16.08
C ASN A 138 -26.56 -4.66 -16.48
N TYR A 139 -26.26 -3.72 -17.35
CA TYR A 139 -24.90 -3.43 -17.85
C TYR A 139 -24.37 -2.07 -17.36
N ASN A 140 -24.97 -1.50 -16.32
CA ASN A 140 -24.57 -0.18 -15.83
C ASN A 140 -23.11 -0.17 -15.29
N LEU A 141 -22.55 -1.30 -14.82
CA LEU A 141 -21.13 -1.38 -14.48
C LEU A 141 -20.26 -1.17 -15.72
N GLN A 142 -20.60 -1.81 -16.84
CA GLN A 142 -19.89 -1.68 -18.11
C GLN A 142 -20.05 -0.27 -18.69
N ILE A 143 -21.26 0.26 -18.66
CA ILE A 143 -21.57 1.63 -19.12
C ILE A 143 -20.77 2.66 -18.32
N ALA A 144 -20.75 2.53 -16.99
CA ALA A 144 -19.96 3.43 -16.14
C ALA A 144 -18.46 3.32 -16.41
N ALA A 145 -17.93 2.10 -16.63
CA ALA A 145 -16.53 1.90 -17.00
C ALA A 145 -16.20 2.60 -18.32
N ILE A 146 -17.08 2.48 -19.33
CA ILE A 146 -16.89 3.17 -20.62
C ILE A 146 -16.90 4.70 -20.45
N TYR A 147 -17.79 5.25 -19.63
CA TYR A 147 -17.74 6.69 -19.34
C TYR A 147 -16.39 7.09 -18.72
N GLY A 148 -15.81 6.25 -17.84
CA GLY A 148 -14.47 6.45 -17.31
C GLY A 148 -13.38 6.43 -18.38
N GLU A 149 -13.42 5.45 -19.31
CA GLU A 149 -12.50 5.36 -20.45
C GLU A 149 -12.60 6.58 -21.39
N LYS A 150 -13.79 7.17 -21.50
CA LYS A 150 -14.05 8.41 -22.25
C LYS A 150 -13.71 9.69 -21.47
N ALA A 151 -13.19 9.58 -20.25
CA ALA A 151 -12.98 10.69 -19.32
C ALA A 151 -14.25 11.50 -18.99
N ASP A 152 -15.43 10.91 -19.19
CA ASP A 152 -16.73 11.49 -18.82
C ASP A 152 -17.03 11.15 -17.35
N ILE A 153 -16.35 11.86 -16.46
CA ILE A 153 -16.37 11.60 -15.02
C ILE A 153 -17.77 11.79 -14.43
N GLU A 154 -18.52 12.75 -14.94
CA GLU A 154 -19.87 13.04 -14.44
C GLU A 154 -20.83 11.87 -14.67
N ASN A 155 -20.93 11.40 -15.91
CA ASN A 155 -21.80 10.27 -16.25
C ASN A 155 -21.30 8.96 -15.61
N MET A 156 -19.98 8.77 -15.50
CA MET A 156 -19.39 7.64 -14.81
C MET A 156 -19.85 7.58 -13.34
N LEU A 157 -19.63 8.66 -12.59
CA LEU A 157 -19.98 8.72 -11.17
C LEU A 157 -21.49 8.57 -10.94
N ASN A 158 -22.31 9.29 -11.72
CA ASN A 158 -23.76 9.17 -11.59
C ASN A 158 -24.23 7.75 -11.87
N THR A 159 -23.69 7.06 -12.87
CA THR A 159 -24.07 5.68 -13.20
C THR A 159 -23.67 4.72 -12.07
N TYR A 160 -22.47 4.84 -11.51
CA TYR A 160 -22.05 4.03 -10.35
C TYR A 160 -22.90 4.30 -9.11
N LEU A 161 -23.22 5.56 -8.82
CA LEU A 161 -24.05 5.89 -7.66
C LEU A 161 -25.48 5.40 -7.83
N ASN A 162 -26.06 5.45 -9.04
CA ASN A 162 -27.39 4.85 -9.32
C ASN A 162 -27.40 3.34 -9.07
N LEU A 163 -26.31 2.63 -9.39
CA LEU A 163 -26.19 1.20 -9.07
C LEU A 163 -26.27 0.95 -7.56
N VAL A 164 -25.53 1.72 -6.76
CA VAL A 164 -25.55 1.61 -5.29
C VAL A 164 -26.92 1.96 -4.73
N GLU A 165 -27.58 2.97 -5.30
CA GLU A 165 -28.92 3.41 -4.89
C GLU A 165 -29.96 2.31 -5.08
N THR A 166 -29.86 1.57 -6.18
CA THR A 166 -30.79 0.46 -6.49
C THR A 166 -30.47 -0.83 -5.73
N ASN A 167 -29.17 -1.08 -5.46
CA ASN A 167 -28.73 -2.27 -4.74
C ASN A 167 -27.39 -2.04 -4.05
N ILE A 168 -27.41 -2.02 -2.72
CA ILE A 168 -26.24 -1.80 -1.85
C ILE A 168 -25.10 -2.81 -2.11
N ASN A 169 -25.40 -3.99 -2.61
CA ASN A 169 -24.39 -5.02 -2.89
C ASN A 169 -23.37 -4.60 -3.94
N TYR A 170 -23.65 -3.57 -4.74
CA TYR A 170 -22.68 -2.98 -5.66
C TYR A 170 -21.63 -2.07 -4.98
N LEU A 171 -21.85 -1.68 -3.72
CA LEU A 171 -20.99 -0.72 -3.00
C LEU A 171 -19.50 -1.10 -3.01
N PRO A 172 -19.08 -2.36 -2.72
CA PRO A 172 -17.67 -2.74 -2.75
C PRO A 172 -17.05 -2.61 -4.15
N SER A 173 -17.76 -3.07 -5.17
CA SER A 173 -17.32 -2.96 -6.57
C SER A 173 -17.20 -1.51 -7.01
N VAL A 174 -18.19 -0.68 -6.67
CA VAL A 174 -18.22 0.75 -6.99
C VAL A 174 -17.05 1.48 -6.31
N LYS A 175 -16.74 1.21 -5.04
CA LYS A 175 -15.54 1.73 -4.36
C LYS A 175 -14.26 1.39 -5.14
N THR A 176 -14.13 0.14 -5.59
CA THR A 176 -12.96 -0.32 -6.35
C THR A 176 -12.83 0.40 -7.70
N TYR A 177 -13.94 0.59 -8.42
CA TYR A 177 -13.90 1.25 -9.72
C TYR A 177 -13.67 2.76 -9.60
N ILE A 178 -14.41 3.45 -8.73
CA ILE A 178 -14.24 4.90 -8.48
C ILE A 178 -12.84 5.18 -7.92
N GLY A 179 -12.28 4.28 -7.10
CA GLY A 179 -10.95 4.42 -6.51
C GLY A 179 -9.81 4.65 -7.52
N LYS A 180 -10.00 4.25 -8.78
CA LYS A 180 -9.03 4.50 -9.86
C LYS A 180 -9.01 5.96 -10.34
N PHE A 181 -10.04 6.74 -10.02
CA PHE A 181 -10.24 8.12 -10.50
C PHE A 181 -10.13 9.16 -9.39
N ILE A 182 -9.98 8.74 -8.15
CA ILE A 182 -9.78 9.62 -7.00
C ILE A 182 -8.32 9.59 -6.54
N SER A 183 -7.92 10.60 -5.80
CA SER A 183 -6.57 10.74 -5.25
C SER A 183 -6.62 11.11 -3.76
N ASP A 184 -5.46 11.15 -3.11
CA ASP A 184 -5.33 11.63 -1.73
C ASP A 184 -5.43 13.18 -1.61
N ASP A 185 -5.48 13.89 -2.74
CA ASP A 185 -5.66 15.33 -2.76
C ASP A 185 -7.14 15.71 -2.62
N SER A 186 -7.49 16.41 -1.54
CA SER A 186 -8.86 16.87 -1.27
C SER A 186 -9.39 17.87 -2.30
N GLU A 187 -8.50 18.57 -3.00
CA GLU A 187 -8.81 19.59 -4.01
C GLU A 187 -8.87 19.01 -5.43
N ASN A 188 -8.64 17.71 -5.60
CA ASN A 188 -8.81 17.04 -6.88
C ASN A 188 -10.25 17.20 -7.40
N LYS A 189 -10.42 17.55 -8.66
CA LYS A 189 -11.74 17.84 -9.28
C LYS A 189 -12.72 16.67 -9.13
N THR A 190 -12.25 15.43 -9.34
CA THR A 190 -13.09 14.23 -9.20
C THR A 190 -13.54 14.03 -7.76
N ASN A 191 -12.64 14.26 -6.79
CA ASN A 191 -12.94 14.16 -5.37
C ASN A 191 -14.01 15.19 -4.95
N ILE A 192 -13.83 16.44 -5.37
CA ILE A 192 -14.79 17.53 -5.10
C ILE A 192 -16.15 17.19 -5.72
N PHE A 193 -16.16 16.74 -6.97
CA PHE A 193 -17.39 16.41 -7.66
C PHE A 193 -18.12 15.21 -7.02
N LEU A 194 -17.40 14.14 -6.69
CA LEU A 194 -17.97 12.99 -5.99
C LEU A 194 -18.56 13.39 -4.64
N ARG A 195 -17.82 14.19 -3.85
CA ARG A 195 -18.31 14.70 -2.56
C ARG A 195 -19.60 15.50 -2.72
N LYS A 196 -19.67 16.39 -3.71
CA LYS A 196 -20.87 17.16 -4.02
C LYS A 196 -22.07 16.27 -4.36
N LEU A 197 -21.87 15.30 -5.23
CA LEU A 197 -22.92 14.34 -5.61
C LEU A 197 -23.43 13.53 -4.42
N LEU A 198 -22.53 13.04 -3.57
CA LEU A 198 -22.91 12.27 -2.38
C LEU A 198 -23.74 13.13 -1.40
N ILE A 199 -23.34 14.38 -1.16
CA ILE A 199 -24.09 15.30 -0.30
C ILE A 199 -25.48 15.58 -0.89
N GLN A 200 -25.59 15.83 -2.19
CA GLN A 200 -26.88 16.04 -2.86
C GLN A 200 -27.80 14.80 -2.73
N ARG A 201 -27.25 13.58 -2.91
CA ARG A 201 -28.03 12.34 -2.74
C ARG A 201 -28.45 12.12 -1.28
N MET A 202 -27.60 12.44 -0.33
CA MET A 202 -27.96 12.40 1.10
C MET A 202 -29.12 13.33 1.44
N GLN A 203 -29.21 14.49 0.81
CA GLN A 203 -30.30 15.45 1.01
C GLN A 203 -31.60 14.98 0.34
N ASN A 204 -31.52 14.45 -0.87
CA ASN A 204 -32.69 14.07 -1.67
C ASN A 204 -33.26 12.70 -1.29
N ASN A 205 -32.40 11.71 -1.01
CA ASN A 205 -32.76 10.35 -0.67
C ASN A 205 -31.76 9.79 0.36
N PRO A 206 -31.97 10.03 1.67
CA PRO A 206 -31.05 9.63 2.73
C PRO A 206 -30.90 8.10 2.81
N GLN A 207 -29.70 7.59 2.52
CA GLN A 207 -29.32 6.18 2.66
C GLN A 207 -27.97 6.08 3.37
N ASN A 208 -27.78 4.98 4.12
CA ASN A 208 -26.51 4.71 4.80
C ASN A 208 -25.33 4.54 3.83
N SER A 209 -25.60 4.05 2.61
CA SER A 209 -24.60 3.90 1.55
C SER A 209 -23.86 5.20 1.20
N TRP A 210 -24.56 6.33 1.27
CA TRP A 210 -23.94 7.63 0.98
C TRP A 210 -22.94 8.05 2.05
N ASN A 211 -23.27 7.85 3.33
CA ASN A 211 -22.32 8.07 4.42
C ASN A 211 -21.13 7.10 4.33
N GLN A 212 -21.35 5.82 3.97
CA GLN A 212 -20.28 4.85 3.79
C GLN A 212 -19.34 5.20 2.63
N LEU A 213 -19.87 5.77 1.52
CA LEU A 213 -19.06 6.26 0.42
C LEU A 213 -18.32 7.55 0.79
N LEU A 214 -18.96 8.44 1.53
CA LEU A 214 -18.37 9.70 1.95
C LEU A 214 -17.26 9.47 3.00
N SER A 215 -17.49 8.58 3.95
CA SER A 215 -16.46 8.12 4.89
C SER A 215 -15.26 7.52 4.15
N TRP A 216 -15.52 6.60 3.23
CA TRP A 216 -14.48 6.01 2.40
C TRP A 216 -13.70 7.05 1.59
N LEU A 217 -14.36 8.03 0.98
CA LEU A 217 -13.70 9.12 0.23
C LEU A 217 -12.77 9.92 1.15
N PHE A 218 -13.23 10.30 2.36
CA PHE A 218 -12.41 11.03 3.31
C PHE A 218 -11.22 10.20 3.82
N MET A 219 -11.38 8.88 3.98
CA MET A 219 -10.27 7.99 4.30
C MET A 219 -9.20 7.97 3.20
N GLN A 220 -9.61 7.93 1.90
CA GLN A 220 -8.67 8.02 0.78
C GLN A 220 -7.90 9.35 0.77
N GLN A 221 -8.54 10.43 1.23
CA GLN A 221 -7.95 11.76 1.35
C GLN A 221 -7.14 11.96 2.65
N LYS A 222 -7.06 10.93 3.50
CA LYS A 222 -6.45 11.00 4.85
C LYS A 222 -7.10 12.04 5.77
N ASP A 223 -8.35 12.44 5.47
CA ASP A 223 -9.16 13.32 6.31
C ASP A 223 -10.00 12.48 7.29
N TYR A 224 -9.28 11.85 8.22
CA TYR A 224 -9.86 10.89 9.16
C TYR A 224 -10.92 11.54 10.08
N GLY A 225 -10.79 12.84 10.38
CA GLY A 225 -11.76 13.57 11.20
C GLY A 225 -13.14 13.65 10.51
N LYS A 226 -13.17 13.96 9.21
CA LYS A 226 -14.43 13.96 8.45
C LYS A 226 -14.99 12.56 8.23
N ALA A 227 -14.11 11.53 8.07
CA ALA A 227 -14.53 10.15 8.03
C ALA A 227 -15.23 9.75 9.34
N LEU A 228 -14.67 10.10 10.50
CA LEU A 228 -15.25 9.83 11.81
C LEU A 228 -16.65 10.44 11.99
N ILE A 229 -16.89 11.64 11.48
CA ILE A 229 -18.22 12.27 11.51
C ILE A 229 -19.24 11.38 10.79
N GLN A 230 -18.87 10.78 9.65
CA GLN A 230 -19.76 9.91 8.88
C GLN A 230 -20.02 8.59 9.61
N GLU A 231 -18.98 7.97 10.17
CA GLU A 231 -19.12 6.72 10.92
C GLU A 231 -19.95 6.90 12.21
N LYS A 232 -19.75 8.00 12.94
CA LYS A 232 -20.61 8.36 14.10
C LYS A 232 -22.08 8.54 13.68
N ALA A 233 -22.35 9.15 12.54
CA ALA A 233 -23.70 9.31 12.01
C ALA A 233 -24.33 7.97 11.62
N LEU A 234 -23.55 7.04 11.05
CA LEU A 234 -24.00 5.67 10.73
C LEU A 234 -24.31 4.89 12.01
N HIS A 235 -23.42 4.90 12.99
CA HIS A 235 -23.63 4.21 14.27
C HIS A 235 -24.85 4.74 15.03
N LYS A 236 -25.07 6.07 15.06
CA LYS A 236 -26.27 6.66 15.72
C LYS A 236 -27.58 6.21 15.09
N ARG A 237 -27.62 5.97 13.77
CA ARG A 237 -28.82 5.47 13.07
C ARG A 237 -29.02 3.96 13.23
N ASN A 238 -27.94 3.21 13.30
CA ASN A 238 -27.97 1.77 13.47
C ASN A 238 -26.83 1.32 14.40
N PRO A 239 -27.04 1.31 15.71
CA PRO A 239 -26.02 0.99 16.70
C PRO A 239 -25.71 -0.51 16.77
N SER A 240 -25.35 -1.14 15.64
CA SER A 240 -25.10 -2.58 15.55
C SER A 240 -23.65 -2.98 15.80
N SER A 241 -22.69 -2.12 15.49
CA SER A 241 -21.26 -2.41 15.63
C SER A 241 -20.43 -1.13 15.65
N LEU A 242 -19.38 -1.12 16.45
CA LEU A 242 -18.38 -0.04 16.51
C LEU A 242 -17.13 -0.35 15.67
N ASN A 243 -17.10 -1.49 14.96
CA ASN A 243 -15.90 -1.96 14.25
C ASN A 243 -15.33 -0.92 13.29
N ASN A 244 -16.17 -0.25 12.49
CA ASN A 244 -15.70 0.78 11.55
C ASN A 244 -15.00 1.95 12.26
N ILE A 245 -15.47 2.32 13.45
CA ILE A 245 -14.88 3.41 14.26
C ILE A 245 -13.58 2.93 14.89
N ILE A 246 -13.53 1.68 15.35
CA ILE A 246 -12.31 1.05 15.87
C ILE A 246 -11.26 0.96 14.76
N ASP A 247 -11.63 0.47 13.58
CA ASP A 247 -10.72 0.38 12.43
C ASP A 247 -10.21 1.76 11.99
N LEU A 248 -11.09 2.76 11.97
CA LEU A 248 -10.69 4.14 11.69
C LEU A 248 -9.72 4.68 12.76
N GLY A 249 -9.94 4.34 14.03
CA GLY A 249 -9.05 4.68 15.15
C GLY A 249 -7.64 4.09 14.95
N PHE A 250 -7.55 2.82 14.50
CA PHE A 250 -6.28 2.17 14.17
C PHE A 250 -5.58 2.86 13.00
N ILE A 251 -6.30 3.11 11.91
CA ILE A 251 -5.75 3.78 10.73
C ILE A 251 -5.27 5.20 11.08
N ALA A 252 -6.02 5.94 11.86
CA ALA A 252 -5.64 7.27 12.31
C ALA A 252 -4.38 7.23 13.20
N PHE A 253 -4.27 6.25 14.08
CA PHE A 253 -3.08 6.04 14.92
C PHE A 253 -1.83 5.75 14.08
N GLU A 254 -1.90 4.80 13.16
CA GLU A 254 -0.80 4.42 12.27
C GLU A 254 -0.33 5.59 11.39
N ASN A 255 -1.27 6.44 10.97
CA ASN A 255 -0.96 7.66 10.20
C ASN A 255 -0.64 8.88 11.09
N LYS A 256 -0.39 8.69 12.38
CA LYS A 256 -0.02 9.72 13.36
C LYS A 256 -1.05 10.84 13.53
N SER A 257 -2.30 10.57 13.14
CA SER A 257 -3.45 11.46 13.40
C SER A 257 -4.00 11.20 14.80
N PHE A 258 -3.16 11.43 15.80
CA PHE A 258 -3.41 11.03 17.19
C PHE A 258 -4.67 11.62 17.80
N SER A 259 -5.00 12.88 17.50
CA SER A 259 -6.24 13.50 17.98
C SER A 259 -7.49 12.75 17.47
N VAL A 260 -7.52 12.40 16.18
CA VAL A 260 -8.66 11.67 15.62
C VAL A 260 -8.71 10.23 16.16
N SER A 261 -7.56 9.59 16.37
CA SER A 261 -7.50 8.28 17.02
C SER A 261 -8.10 8.33 18.43
N GLN A 262 -7.75 9.35 19.23
CA GLN A 262 -8.34 9.57 20.54
C GLN A 262 -9.86 9.77 20.46
N ASP A 263 -10.35 10.58 19.52
CA ASP A 263 -11.77 10.82 19.31
C ASP A 263 -12.54 9.55 18.91
N CYS A 264 -11.91 8.65 18.15
CA CYS A 264 -12.47 7.33 17.81
C CYS A 264 -12.60 6.47 19.06
N PHE A 265 -11.52 6.27 19.79
CA PHE A 265 -11.50 5.39 20.96
C PHE A 265 -12.29 5.92 22.15
N ASN A 266 -12.35 7.24 22.35
CA ASN A 266 -13.27 7.83 23.35
C ASN A 266 -14.72 7.57 22.98
N TYR A 267 -15.11 7.72 21.70
CA TYR A 267 -16.45 7.39 21.26
C TYR A 267 -16.77 5.90 21.44
N VAL A 268 -15.79 5.00 21.20
CA VAL A 268 -15.95 3.57 21.49
C VAL A 268 -16.24 3.35 22.96
N LEU A 269 -15.48 3.96 23.87
CA LEU A 269 -15.69 3.82 25.32
C LEU A 269 -17.07 4.31 25.79
N GLU A 270 -17.58 5.37 25.17
CA GLU A 270 -18.89 5.92 25.50
C GLU A 270 -20.06 5.06 25.03
N ASN A 271 -19.85 4.19 24.02
CA ASN A 271 -20.94 3.49 23.31
C ASN A 271 -20.81 1.97 23.33
N THR A 272 -19.68 1.39 23.79
CA THR A 272 -19.53 -0.07 23.86
C THR A 272 -20.06 -0.66 25.17
N SER A 273 -20.61 -1.86 25.06
CA SER A 273 -20.84 -2.76 26.19
C SER A 273 -19.97 -4.02 26.12
N ILE A 274 -19.10 -4.10 25.10
CA ILE A 274 -18.24 -5.24 24.84
C ILE A 274 -16.88 -4.98 25.51
N LYS A 275 -16.50 -5.88 26.42
CA LYS A 275 -15.28 -5.74 27.22
C LYS A 275 -14.00 -5.72 26.37
N GLU A 276 -13.97 -6.46 25.29
CA GLU A 276 -12.86 -6.52 24.35
C GLU A 276 -12.65 -5.19 23.63
N ASP A 277 -13.72 -4.52 23.22
CA ASP A 277 -13.68 -3.19 22.59
C ASP A 277 -13.20 -2.14 23.59
N GLU A 278 -13.67 -2.23 24.84
CA GLU A 278 -13.27 -1.33 25.91
C GLU A 278 -11.76 -1.44 26.21
N ILE A 279 -11.24 -2.66 26.35
CA ILE A 279 -9.81 -2.93 26.54
C ILE A 279 -8.99 -2.39 25.38
N THR A 280 -9.46 -2.63 24.15
CA THR A 280 -8.81 -2.15 22.92
C THR A 280 -8.75 -0.63 22.88
N ALA A 281 -9.86 0.03 23.16
CA ALA A 281 -9.92 1.49 23.16
C ALA A 281 -8.99 2.11 24.23
N LYS A 282 -9.02 1.61 25.45
CA LYS A 282 -8.12 2.06 26.53
C LYS A 282 -6.64 1.82 26.19
N LEU A 283 -6.33 0.70 25.53
CA LEU A 283 -4.98 0.37 25.09
C LEU A 283 -4.46 1.39 24.07
N TYR A 284 -5.25 1.74 23.06
CA TYR A 284 -4.82 2.68 22.02
C TYR A 284 -4.79 4.13 22.52
N LEU A 285 -5.66 4.52 23.44
CA LEU A 285 -5.55 5.80 24.14
C LEU A 285 -4.22 5.89 24.90
N LEU A 286 -3.85 4.84 25.61
CA LEU A 286 -2.56 4.79 26.33
C LEU A 286 -1.36 4.79 25.37
N GLN A 287 -1.44 4.07 24.22
CA GLN A 287 -0.40 4.13 23.20
C GLN A 287 -0.28 5.53 22.59
N THR A 288 -1.39 6.22 22.39
CA THR A 288 -1.39 7.60 21.91
C THR A 288 -0.71 8.54 22.92
N ASP A 289 -0.96 8.38 24.21
CA ASP A 289 -0.27 9.14 25.26
C ASP A 289 1.24 8.86 25.28
N LEU A 290 1.63 7.61 25.04
CA LEU A 290 3.03 7.23 24.88
C LEU A 290 3.69 7.91 23.67
N GLU A 291 3.02 7.96 22.52
CA GLU A 291 3.54 8.62 21.31
C GLU A 291 3.62 10.15 21.48
N LEU A 292 2.66 10.74 22.18
CA LEU A 292 2.64 12.16 22.52
C LEU A 292 3.59 12.52 23.67
N LYS A 293 4.35 11.55 24.20
CA LYS A 293 5.33 11.71 25.28
C LYS A 293 4.74 12.29 26.56
N ALA A 294 3.55 11.86 26.93
CA ALA A 294 2.94 12.23 28.21
C ALA A 294 3.88 11.88 29.39
N PRO A 295 3.73 12.54 30.55
CA PRO A 295 4.57 12.30 31.73
C PRO A 295 4.59 10.84 32.17
N ILE A 296 5.79 10.36 32.56
CA ILE A 296 6.02 8.95 32.92
C ILE A 296 5.07 8.50 34.06
N GLU A 297 4.87 9.36 35.04
CA GLU A 297 4.04 9.10 36.21
C GLU A 297 2.55 8.93 35.84
N GLU A 298 2.07 9.73 34.89
CA GLU A 298 0.70 9.66 34.37
C GLU A 298 0.48 8.35 33.62
N ILE A 299 1.42 7.98 32.75
CA ILE A 299 1.37 6.72 31.99
C ILE A 299 1.40 5.52 32.94
N GLU A 300 2.28 5.53 33.93
CA GLU A 300 2.36 4.45 34.91
C GLU A 300 1.06 4.30 35.70
N PHE A 301 0.46 5.42 36.12
CA PHE A 301 -0.83 5.42 36.80
C PHE A 301 -1.94 4.81 35.93
N LYS A 302 -2.01 5.15 34.63
CA LYS A 302 -2.98 4.58 33.70
C LYS A 302 -2.77 3.05 33.54
N PHE A 303 -1.53 2.57 33.47
CA PHE A 303 -1.26 1.13 33.47
C PHE A 303 -1.75 0.43 34.74
N GLN A 304 -1.51 1.03 35.90
CA GLN A 304 -1.97 0.47 37.16
C GLN A 304 -3.50 0.41 37.25
N GLN A 305 -4.19 1.47 36.80
CA GLN A 305 -5.65 1.46 36.70
C GLN A 305 -6.15 0.32 35.81
N LEU A 306 -5.56 0.13 34.62
CA LEU A 306 -5.93 -0.94 33.73
C LEU A 306 -5.71 -2.33 34.35
N PHE A 307 -4.60 -2.53 35.04
CA PHE A 307 -4.34 -3.82 35.69
C PHE A 307 -5.20 -4.06 36.94
N ASN A 308 -5.60 -3.02 37.64
CA ASN A 308 -6.54 -3.14 38.77
C ASN A 308 -7.95 -3.50 38.26
N GLU A 309 -8.36 -2.97 37.12
CA GLU A 309 -9.69 -3.18 36.55
C GLU A 309 -9.82 -4.53 35.82
N TYR A 310 -8.83 -4.87 34.98
CA TYR A 310 -8.88 -6.05 34.11
C TYR A 310 -8.00 -7.21 34.57
N GLY A 311 -7.11 -6.98 35.50
CA GLY A 311 -6.11 -7.95 35.93
C GLY A 311 -5.00 -8.19 34.91
N LYS A 312 -4.00 -9.00 35.31
CA LYS A 312 -2.97 -9.54 34.42
C LYS A 312 -3.35 -10.96 34.04
N ASN A 313 -3.81 -11.18 32.84
CA ASN A 313 -4.31 -12.46 32.35
C ASN A 313 -4.13 -12.56 30.82
N ARG A 314 -4.64 -13.62 30.19
CA ARG A 314 -4.52 -13.83 28.74
C ARG A 314 -5.16 -12.74 27.88
N ASN A 315 -6.22 -12.09 28.35
CA ASN A 315 -6.94 -11.07 27.58
C ASN A 315 -6.23 -9.71 27.64
N THR A 316 -5.33 -9.51 28.61
CA THR A 316 -4.53 -8.29 28.77
C THR A 316 -3.09 -8.42 28.29
N ILE A 317 -2.77 -9.43 27.46
CA ILE A 317 -1.41 -9.62 26.91
C ILE A 317 -0.94 -8.39 26.14
N GLY A 318 -1.79 -7.76 25.34
CA GLY A 318 -1.46 -6.52 24.62
C GLY A 318 -1.02 -5.41 25.58
N ILE A 319 -1.76 -5.19 26.66
CA ILE A 319 -1.41 -4.20 27.70
C ILE A 319 -0.07 -4.58 28.37
N GLN A 320 0.13 -5.87 28.71
CA GLN A 320 1.37 -6.33 29.35
C GLN A 320 2.60 -6.17 28.44
N LEU A 321 2.46 -6.33 27.11
CA LEU A 321 3.51 -6.10 26.13
C LEU A 321 3.93 -4.63 26.09
N ILE A 322 2.95 -3.71 26.04
CA ILE A 322 3.22 -2.27 25.99
C ILE A 322 3.75 -1.78 27.35
N TYR A 323 3.25 -2.33 28.44
CA TYR A 323 3.79 -2.02 29.78
C TYR A 323 5.25 -2.47 29.93
N ALA A 324 5.60 -3.64 29.41
CA ALA A 324 6.99 -4.09 29.41
C ALA A 324 7.89 -3.22 28.54
N ASP A 325 7.38 -2.76 27.39
CA ASP A 325 8.08 -1.79 26.53
C ASP A 325 8.34 -0.47 27.27
N PHE A 326 7.31 0.08 27.89
CA PHE A 326 7.39 1.29 28.71
C PHE A 326 8.40 1.15 29.85
N LEU A 327 8.35 0.04 30.62
CA LEU A 327 9.30 -0.21 31.69
C LEU A 327 10.73 -0.29 31.19
N ALA A 328 10.99 -1.05 30.12
CA ALA A 328 12.34 -1.26 29.62
C ALA A 328 12.95 -0.02 28.97
N PHE A 329 12.21 0.61 28.05
CA PHE A 329 12.79 1.61 27.14
C PHE A 329 12.52 3.06 27.57
N ARG A 330 11.47 3.31 28.38
CA ARG A 330 11.15 4.66 28.90
C ARG A 330 11.58 4.87 30.33
N LYS A 331 11.27 3.89 31.21
CA LYS A 331 11.64 3.96 32.63
C LYS A 331 13.07 3.44 32.91
N ASN A 332 13.70 2.75 31.96
CA ASN A 332 14.98 2.08 32.14
C ASN A 332 14.95 1.03 33.28
N GLU A 333 13.85 0.28 33.40
CA GLU A 333 13.63 -0.81 34.38
C GLU A 333 13.50 -2.18 33.66
N PRO A 334 14.51 -2.66 32.93
CA PRO A 334 14.40 -3.83 32.06
C PRO A 334 14.14 -5.13 32.86
N GLU A 335 14.64 -5.27 34.08
CA GLU A 335 14.41 -6.48 34.89
C GLU A 335 12.93 -6.62 35.31
N LYS A 336 12.24 -5.48 35.61
CA LYS A 336 10.80 -5.49 35.87
C LYS A 336 10.01 -5.87 34.61
N ALA A 337 10.41 -5.33 33.46
CA ALA A 337 9.80 -5.67 32.18
C ALA A 337 9.92 -7.16 31.85
N ILE A 338 11.11 -7.74 32.04
CA ILE A 338 11.37 -9.19 31.88
C ILE A 338 10.46 -10.00 32.80
N ALA A 339 10.30 -9.58 34.06
CA ALA A 339 9.44 -10.29 35.04
C ALA A 339 7.97 -10.29 34.58
N VAL A 340 7.46 -9.16 34.09
CA VAL A 340 6.09 -9.04 33.52
C VAL A 340 5.89 -10.04 32.38
N LEU A 341 6.80 -10.04 31.41
CA LEU A 341 6.69 -10.90 30.22
C LEU A 341 6.86 -12.39 30.53
N LYS A 342 7.77 -12.75 31.45
CA LYS A 342 7.91 -14.14 31.92
C LYS A 342 6.65 -14.65 32.64
N ASN A 343 5.96 -13.77 33.39
CA ASN A 343 4.69 -14.13 34.00
C ASN A 343 3.58 -14.26 32.96
N ALA A 344 3.57 -13.40 31.93
CA ALA A 344 2.63 -13.47 30.81
C ALA A 344 2.72 -14.81 30.05
N LEU A 345 3.91 -15.38 29.90
CA LEU A 345 4.12 -16.70 29.27
C LEU A 345 3.51 -17.88 30.05
N LYS A 346 3.14 -17.70 31.32
CA LYS A 346 2.51 -18.76 32.13
C LYS A 346 1.01 -18.89 31.86
N PHE A 347 0.39 -17.93 31.21
CA PHE A 347 -1.03 -17.99 30.84
C PHE A 347 -1.27 -18.97 29.68
N PRO A 348 -2.47 -19.55 29.56
CA PRO A 348 -2.87 -20.38 28.43
C PRO A 348 -3.15 -19.49 27.22
N ILE A 349 -2.11 -19.17 26.47
CA ILE A 349 -2.09 -18.27 25.31
C ILE A 349 -1.70 -19.03 24.05
N ASP A 350 -2.09 -18.51 22.89
CA ASP A 350 -1.76 -19.08 21.59
C ASP A 350 -0.30 -18.86 21.17
N GLU A 351 0.10 -19.48 20.06
CA GLU A 351 1.49 -19.39 19.57
C GLU A 351 1.84 -17.99 19.04
N PHE A 352 0.87 -17.20 18.57
CA PHE A 352 1.12 -15.82 18.13
C PHE A 352 1.38 -14.90 19.31
N GLN A 353 0.59 -15.03 20.37
CA GLN A 353 0.80 -14.30 21.62
C GLN A 353 2.14 -14.68 22.26
N LYS A 354 2.49 -15.99 22.30
CA LYS A 354 3.81 -16.45 22.75
C LYS A 354 4.94 -15.87 21.91
N GLY A 355 4.76 -15.84 20.60
CA GLY A 355 5.71 -15.25 19.65
C GLY A 355 5.95 -13.78 19.95
N SER A 356 4.90 -12.99 20.11
CA SER A 356 4.99 -11.56 20.44
C SER A 356 5.69 -11.31 21.77
N ILE A 357 5.35 -12.09 22.83
CA ILE A 357 6.01 -11.97 24.14
C ILE A 357 7.49 -12.32 24.05
N LYS A 358 7.84 -13.44 23.38
CA LYS A 358 9.24 -13.85 23.23
C LYS A 358 10.06 -12.87 22.41
N THR A 359 9.46 -12.28 21.37
CA THR A 359 10.11 -11.23 20.58
C THR A 359 10.40 -10.00 21.44
N LYS A 360 9.44 -9.53 22.25
CA LYS A 360 9.63 -8.40 23.15
C LYS A 360 10.67 -8.71 24.25
N LEU A 361 10.66 -9.93 24.81
CA LEU A 361 11.72 -10.38 25.74
C LEU A 361 13.10 -10.32 25.10
N ALA A 362 13.21 -10.77 23.85
CA ALA A 362 14.47 -10.74 23.12
C ALA A 362 14.94 -9.30 22.84
N ASP A 363 14.03 -8.39 22.46
CA ASP A 363 14.35 -6.97 22.31
C ASP A 363 14.94 -6.38 23.61
N ILE A 364 14.35 -6.72 24.77
CA ILE A 364 14.86 -6.27 26.09
C ILE A 364 16.21 -6.91 26.42
N TYR A 365 16.44 -8.17 26.05
CA TYR A 365 17.75 -8.80 26.20
C TYR A 365 18.82 -8.18 25.30
N VAL A 366 18.48 -7.76 24.07
CA VAL A 366 19.38 -6.95 23.22
C VAL A 366 19.69 -5.61 23.89
N PHE A 367 18.66 -4.93 24.40
CA PHE A 367 18.81 -3.66 25.13
C PHE A 367 19.77 -3.77 26.32
N THR A 368 19.79 -4.91 27.00
CA THR A 368 20.68 -5.19 28.14
C THR A 368 21.97 -5.94 27.77
N ASN A 369 22.34 -5.98 26.48
CA ASN A 369 23.52 -6.69 25.94
C ASN A 369 23.55 -8.21 26.20
N LYS A 370 22.41 -8.83 26.54
CA LYS A 370 22.29 -10.27 26.73
C LYS A 370 21.98 -10.97 25.39
N PHE A 371 22.84 -10.75 24.38
CA PHE A 371 22.59 -11.13 22.97
C PHE A 371 22.31 -12.63 22.80
N ASN A 372 23.07 -13.51 23.46
CA ASN A 372 22.86 -14.96 23.29
C ASN A 372 21.47 -15.40 23.78
N THR A 373 20.98 -14.80 24.87
CA THR A 373 19.62 -15.05 25.37
C THR A 373 18.58 -14.51 24.37
N ALA A 374 18.80 -13.33 23.82
CA ALA A 374 17.93 -12.75 22.80
C ALA A 374 17.83 -13.66 21.56
N LEU A 375 18.98 -14.13 21.05
CA LEU A 375 19.03 -15.03 19.90
C LEU A 375 18.25 -16.33 20.11
N ILE A 376 18.30 -16.91 21.33
CA ILE A 376 17.51 -18.10 21.67
C ILE A 376 16.01 -17.80 21.52
N HIS A 377 15.52 -16.70 22.09
CA HIS A 377 14.10 -16.34 22.01
C HIS A 377 13.65 -16.06 20.58
N TYR A 378 14.41 -15.27 19.81
CA TYR A 378 14.08 -15.00 18.40
C TYR A 378 14.08 -16.30 17.57
N THR A 379 15.06 -17.20 17.78
CA THR A 379 15.13 -18.48 17.05
C THR A 379 13.91 -19.35 17.35
N GLN A 380 13.44 -19.39 18.61
CA GLN A 380 12.22 -20.11 18.97
C GLN A 380 11.00 -19.54 18.21
N VAL A 381 10.87 -18.21 18.16
CA VAL A 381 9.77 -17.55 17.43
C VAL A 381 9.85 -17.84 15.93
N GLN A 382 11.04 -17.68 15.34
CA GLN A 382 11.27 -17.96 13.93
C GLN A 382 10.88 -19.40 13.55
N ASN A 383 11.23 -20.39 14.37
CA ASN A 383 10.95 -21.78 14.08
C ASN A 383 9.47 -22.13 14.23
N ASN A 384 8.81 -21.60 15.27
CA ASN A 384 7.40 -21.88 15.54
C ASN A 384 6.45 -21.16 14.56
N LEU A 385 6.82 -19.97 14.07
CA LEU A 385 6.00 -19.11 13.21
C LEU A 385 6.65 -18.85 11.85
N LYS A 386 7.37 -19.82 11.30
CA LYS A 386 8.25 -19.70 10.12
C LYS A 386 7.63 -19.00 8.91
N ASN A 387 6.35 -19.26 8.65
CA ASN A 387 5.64 -18.73 7.47
C ASN A 387 4.78 -17.49 7.79
N HIS A 388 4.86 -16.99 9.02
CA HIS A 388 4.12 -15.83 9.48
C HIS A 388 5.05 -14.62 9.61
N GLU A 389 4.50 -13.41 9.49
CA GLU A 389 5.25 -12.14 9.57
C GLU A 389 6.05 -12.04 10.88
N ILE A 390 5.48 -12.47 12.03
CA ILE A 390 6.18 -12.49 13.32
C ILE A 390 7.46 -13.34 13.27
N GLY A 391 7.42 -14.49 12.58
CA GLY A 391 8.59 -15.34 12.40
C GLY A 391 9.63 -14.74 11.46
N GLN A 392 9.19 -14.04 10.41
CA GLN A 392 10.06 -13.31 9.50
C GLN A 392 10.71 -12.12 10.20
N MET A 393 9.96 -11.37 10.99
CA MET A 393 10.49 -10.31 11.86
C MET A 393 11.52 -10.85 12.85
N ALA A 394 11.24 -11.99 13.49
CA ALA A 394 12.21 -12.62 14.39
C ALA A 394 13.51 -12.99 13.67
N ARG A 395 13.47 -13.46 12.42
CA ARG A 395 14.66 -13.69 11.59
C ARG A 395 15.44 -12.41 11.31
N TYR A 396 14.74 -11.31 10.98
CA TYR A 396 15.39 -10.01 10.81
C TYR A 396 16.09 -9.58 12.12
N LYS A 397 15.43 -9.74 13.26
CA LYS A 397 15.99 -9.42 14.59
C LYS A 397 17.20 -10.29 14.95
N ILE A 398 17.25 -11.56 14.52
CA ILE A 398 18.45 -12.41 14.63
C ILE A 398 19.60 -11.79 13.84
N ALA A 399 19.36 -11.38 12.58
CA ALA A 399 20.37 -10.73 11.75
C ALA A 399 20.85 -9.42 12.38
N GLN A 400 19.95 -8.57 12.82
CA GLN A 400 20.25 -7.30 13.48
C GLN A 400 21.05 -7.51 14.79
N THR A 401 20.69 -8.51 15.60
CA THR A 401 21.44 -8.83 16.83
C THR A 401 22.84 -9.33 16.51
N SER A 402 23.01 -10.13 15.46
CA SER A 402 24.31 -10.61 15.00
C SER A 402 25.17 -9.46 14.45
N TYR A 403 24.56 -8.54 13.73
CA TYR A 403 25.21 -7.29 13.29
C TYR A 403 25.71 -6.47 14.48
N PHE A 404 24.92 -6.28 15.54
CA PHE A 404 25.35 -5.59 16.77
C PHE A 404 26.52 -6.27 17.46
N LYS A 405 26.64 -7.61 17.36
CA LYS A 405 27.79 -8.38 17.86
C LYS A 405 29.04 -8.27 16.97
N GLY A 406 28.90 -7.73 15.76
CA GLY A 406 29.96 -7.72 14.75
C GLY A 406 30.11 -9.05 14.00
N ASP A 407 29.12 -9.95 14.08
CA ASP A 407 29.06 -11.21 13.35
C ASP A 407 28.32 -10.97 12.00
N PHE A 408 29.01 -10.25 11.12
CA PHE A 408 28.43 -9.75 9.88
C PHE A 408 28.10 -10.87 8.87
N GLU A 409 28.91 -11.93 8.80
CA GLU A 409 28.70 -13.04 7.87
C GLU A 409 27.42 -13.82 8.21
N TRP A 410 27.21 -14.07 9.51
CA TRP A 410 25.97 -14.67 9.96
C TRP A 410 24.75 -13.76 9.75
N ALA A 411 24.89 -12.47 10.05
CA ALA A 411 23.85 -11.49 9.77
C ALA A 411 23.43 -11.51 8.30
N GLN A 412 24.40 -11.42 7.36
CA GLN A 412 24.12 -11.46 5.93
C GLN A 412 23.44 -12.77 5.48
N SER A 413 23.84 -13.91 6.05
CA SER A 413 23.21 -15.20 5.73
C SER A 413 21.72 -15.22 6.07
N GLN A 414 21.32 -14.62 7.19
CA GLN A 414 19.91 -14.48 7.57
C GLN A 414 19.16 -13.48 6.69
N LEU A 415 19.78 -12.34 6.35
CA LEU A 415 19.17 -11.28 5.54
C LEU A 415 18.89 -11.74 4.11
N LYS A 416 19.78 -12.53 3.51
CA LYS A 416 19.59 -13.07 2.15
C LYS A 416 18.30 -13.89 2.00
N ILE A 417 17.87 -14.57 3.07
CA ILE A 417 16.64 -15.39 3.05
C ILE A 417 15.39 -14.49 3.05
N LEU A 418 15.48 -13.29 3.61
CA LEU A 418 14.36 -12.36 3.74
C LEU A 418 14.04 -11.55 2.48
N LYS A 419 14.85 -11.63 1.42
CA LYS A 419 14.59 -10.94 0.13
C LYS A 419 13.22 -11.30 -0.49
N SER A 420 12.69 -12.50 -0.19
CA SER A 420 11.38 -12.98 -0.63
C SER A 420 10.35 -12.99 0.49
N SER A 421 10.50 -12.13 1.49
CA SER A 421 9.53 -11.99 2.58
C SER A 421 8.14 -11.58 2.05
N THR A 422 7.09 -12.06 2.69
CA THR A 422 5.70 -11.64 2.40
C THR A 422 5.43 -10.21 2.85
N SER A 423 6.16 -9.71 3.85
CA SER A 423 6.13 -8.31 4.26
C SER A 423 7.17 -7.51 3.48
N GLN A 424 6.69 -6.54 2.69
CA GLN A 424 7.56 -5.64 1.92
C GLN A 424 8.45 -4.81 2.85
N LEU A 425 7.94 -4.40 4.01
CA LEU A 425 8.70 -3.64 5.00
C LEU A 425 9.90 -4.44 5.53
N ILE A 426 9.69 -5.69 5.96
CA ILE A 426 10.76 -6.58 6.42
C ILE A 426 11.77 -6.86 5.31
N SER A 427 11.31 -7.00 4.08
CA SER A 427 12.18 -7.22 2.91
C SER A 427 13.07 -6.00 2.64
N ASN A 428 12.55 -4.79 2.75
CA ASN A 428 13.30 -3.55 2.59
C ASN A 428 14.33 -3.37 3.71
N ASP A 429 13.91 -3.51 4.98
CA ASP A 429 14.83 -3.42 6.13
C ASP A 429 15.98 -4.44 6.03
N ALA A 430 15.66 -5.66 5.55
CA ALA A 430 16.67 -6.70 5.36
C ALA A 430 17.63 -6.36 4.21
N LEU A 431 17.14 -5.73 3.14
CA LEU A 431 17.96 -5.28 2.03
C LEU A 431 18.89 -4.14 2.48
N ASP A 432 18.37 -3.14 3.16
CA ASP A 432 19.13 -1.97 3.63
C ASP A 432 20.26 -2.40 4.58
N LEU A 433 19.98 -3.25 5.58
CA LEU A 433 21.01 -3.75 6.47
C LEU A 433 22.04 -4.63 5.73
N ASN A 434 21.62 -5.41 4.74
CA ASN A 434 22.53 -6.22 3.95
C ASN A 434 23.45 -5.36 3.07
N LEU A 435 22.94 -4.28 2.46
CA LEU A 435 23.71 -3.33 1.68
C LEU A 435 24.71 -2.60 2.57
N LEU A 436 24.27 -2.06 3.70
CA LEU A 436 25.15 -1.42 4.69
C LEU A 436 26.35 -2.33 5.04
N ILE A 437 26.11 -3.61 5.33
CA ILE A 437 27.19 -4.54 5.65
C ILE A 437 28.07 -4.81 4.42
N THR A 438 27.48 -5.01 3.23
CA THR A 438 28.21 -5.38 2.02
C THR A 438 29.13 -4.26 1.56
N ASP A 439 28.60 -3.04 1.47
CA ASP A 439 29.31 -1.89 0.91
C ASP A 439 30.46 -1.44 1.82
N ASN A 440 30.30 -1.63 3.13
CA ASN A 440 31.29 -1.22 4.12
C ASN A 440 32.24 -2.33 4.59
N ALA A 441 32.07 -3.57 4.10
CA ALA A 441 32.96 -4.69 4.44
C ALA A 441 34.13 -4.89 3.46
N LEU A 442 34.06 -4.32 2.25
CA LEU A 442 34.98 -4.63 1.16
C LEU A 442 36.36 -3.99 1.32
N GLN A 443 36.44 -2.81 1.91
CA GLN A 443 37.69 -2.02 1.99
C GLN A 443 38.43 -2.18 3.33
N ASP A 444 37.82 -2.79 4.34
CA ASP A 444 38.39 -3.03 5.66
C ASP A 444 38.36 -4.50 6.03
N SER A 445 39.47 -5.23 5.84
CA SER A 445 39.58 -6.65 6.13
C SER A 445 39.27 -7.01 7.59
N LEU A 446 39.47 -6.11 8.53
CA LEU A 446 39.17 -6.26 9.95
C LEU A 446 37.79 -5.71 10.31
N LYS A 447 37.13 -5.03 9.38
CA LYS A 447 35.80 -4.44 9.53
C LYS A 447 35.71 -3.51 10.77
N ILE A 448 36.77 -2.75 11.04
CA ILE A 448 36.88 -1.94 12.27
C ILE A 448 35.88 -0.78 12.25
N ALA A 449 35.77 -0.07 11.13
CA ALA A 449 34.84 1.03 10.98
C ALA A 449 33.40 0.56 11.07
N LEU A 450 33.05 -0.52 10.37
CA LEU A 450 31.73 -1.12 10.41
C LEU A 450 31.36 -1.65 11.81
N LYS A 451 32.32 -2.23 12.58
CA LYS A 451 32.09 -2.63 13.98
C LYS A 451 31.77 -1.44 14.88
N LYS A 452 32.48 -0.32 14.70
CA LYS A 452 32.20 0.93 15.44
C LYS A 452 30.79 1.47 15.09
N TYR A 453 30.42 1.41 13.82
CA TYR A 453 29.09 1.83 13.37
C TYR A 453 27.99 0.94 13.98
N ALA A 454 28.15 -0.39 13.98
CA ALA A 454 27.23 -1.31 14.62
C ALA A 454 27.10 -1.05 16.14
N ILE A 455 28.19 -0.66 16.82
CA ILE A 455 28.15 -0.22 18.23
C ILE A 455 27.35 1.08 18.38
N ALA A 456 27.51 2.05 17.47
CA ALA A 456 26.75 3.29 17.50
C ALA A 456 25.25 3.03 17.29
N ASP A 457 24.89 2.12 16.38
CA ASP A 457 23.51 1.69 16.16
C ASP A 457 22.90 1.02 17.40
N LEU A 458 23.67 0.15 18.07
CA LEU A 458 23.25 -0.46 19.33
C LEU A 458 23.03 0.58 20.44
N LEU A 459 23.95 1.56 20.55
CA LEU A 459 23.82 2.65 21.51
C LEU A 459 22.57 3.51 21.22
N SER A 460 22.30 3.76 19.95
CA SER A 460 21.05 4.43 19.52
C SER A 460 19.79 3.63 19.91
N PHE A 461 19.81 2.31 19.69
CA PHE A 461 18.74 1.40 20.13
C PHE A 461 18.55 1.42 21.65
N GLN A 462 19.63 1.55 22.40
CA GLN A 462 19.64 1.68 23.86
C GLN A 462 19.27 3.09 24.37
N ASN A 463 18.85 4.00 23.49
CA ASN A 463 18.59 5.42 23.80
C ASN A 463 19.80 6.19 24.39
N LYS A 464 21.00 5.67 24.25
CA LYS A 464 22.26 6.33 24.64
C LYS A 464 22.76 7.26 23.53
N ASN A 465 21.90 8.21 23.13
CA ASN A 465 22.09 9.02 21.93
C ASN A 465 23.42 9.80 21.94
N LYS A 466 23.83 10.37 23.09
CA LYS A 466 25.11 11.07 23.21
C LYS A 466 26.30 10.15 22.90
N GLN A 467 26.33 8.96 23.49
CA GLN A 467 27.41 8.00 23.24
C GLN A 467 27.43 7.50 21.79
N ALA A 468 26.24 7.34 21.18
CA ALA A 468 26.12 7.00 19.76
C ALA A 468 26.70 8.11 18.88
N ILE A 469 26.37 9.39 19.14
CA ILE A 469 26.90 10.56 18.46
C ILE A 469 28.43 10.62 18.57
N ASP A 470 28.97 10.44 19.78
CA ASP A 470 30.41 10.46 20.02
C ASP A 470 31.11 9.31 19.26
N THR A 471 30.50 8.12 19.22
CA THR A 471 31.03 6.97 18.48
C THR A 471 31.05 7.22 16.97
N LEU A 472 29.98 7.80 16.41
CA LEU A 472 29.92 8.19 15.00
C LEU A 472 30.92 9.30 14.69
N GLN A 473 31.09 10.27 15.58
CA GLN A 473 32.11 11.33 15.42
C GLN A 473 33.53 10.76 15.30
N ASN A 474 33.84 9.71 16.07
CA ASN A 474 35.12 9.00 15.94
C ASN A 474 35.28 8.36 14.55
N ILE A 475 34.20 7.80 13.97
CA ILE A 475 34.27 7.25 12.60
C ILE A 475 34.51 8.37 11.60
N ILE A 476 33.76 9.46 11.62
CA ILE A 476 33.86 10.60 10.74
C ILE A 476 35.28 11.24 10.80
N THR A 477 35.94 11.18 11.97
CA THR A 477 37.25 11.75 12.17
C THR A 477 38.39 10.85 11.68
N TYR A 478 38.33 9.56 12.04
CA TYR A 478 39.47 8.64 11.83
C TYR A 478 39.33 7.77 10.58
N PHE A 479 38.17 7.69 9.97
CA PHE A 479 37.88 6.91 8.77
C PHE A 479 37.42 7.81 7.61
N LYS A 480 37.96 9.00 7.52
CA LYS A 480 37.63 9.95 6.46
C LYS A 480 37.95 9.36 5.07
N GLY A 481 36.99 9.44 4.14
CA GLY A 481 37.10 8.87 2.79
C GLY A 481 36.81 7.36 2.73
N HIS A 482 36.46 6.73 3.86
CA HIS A 482 35.97 5.37 3.87
C HIS A 482 34.45 5.35 3.54
N PRO A 483 33.92 4.32 2.85
CA PRO A 483 32.48 4.25 2.49
C PRO A 483 31.50 4.49 3.64
N ILE A 484 31.87 4.13 4.89
CA ILE A 484 31.04 4.32 6.09
C ILE A 484 30.96 5.79 6.57
N GLU A 485 31.67 6.74 5.96
CA GLU A 485 31.67 8.14 6.42
C GLU A 485 30.33 8.81 6.21
N ASP A 486 29.72 8.64 5.05
CA ASP A 486 28.43 9.22 4.68
C ASP A 486 27.27 8.61 5.47
N GLU A 487 27.23 7.28 5.67
CA GLU A 487 26.27 6.66 6.57
C GLU A 487 26.44 7.16 8.01
N SER A 488 27.70 7.37 8.45
CA SER A 488 27.97 7.89 9.80
C SER A 488 27.49 9.33 9.96
N LEU A 489 27.68 10.18 8.96
CA LEU A 489 27.13 11.54 8.92
C LEU A 489 25.62 11.53 8.93
N PHE A 490 25.00 10.68 8.10
CA PHE A 490 23.57 10.59 8.00
C PHE A 490 22.92 10.12 9.31
N LYS A 491 23.45 9.06 9.90
CA LYS A 491 22.98 8.56 11.20
C LYS A 491 23.18 9.57 12.32
N GLN A 492 24.33 10.25 12.33
CA GLN A 492 24.62 11.27 13.33
C GLN A 492 23.66 12.46 13.19
N ALA A 493 23.33 12.89 11.95
CA ALA A 493 22.33 13.92 11.70
C ALA A 493 20.95 13.55 12.27
N GLN A 494 20.49 12.33 12.03
CA GLN A 494 19.24 11.83 12.61
C GLN A 494 19.24 11.81 14.15
N LEU A 495 20.39 11.49 14.77
CA LEU A 495 20.54 11.53 16.21
C LEU A 495 20.56 12.96 16.75
N PHE A 496 21.18 13.90 16.05
CA PHE A 496 21.14 15.32 16.38
C PHE A 496 19.71 15.87 16.31
N GLU A 497 18.92 15.50 15.29
CA GLU A 497 17.50 15.84 15.24
C GLU A 497 16.73 15.28 16.45
N LYS A 498 17.01 14.01 16.83
CA LYS A 498 16.35 13.34 17.97
C LYS A 498 16.60 14.05 19.30
N VAL A 499 17.76 14.70 19.44
CA VAL A 499 18.12 15.50 20.62
C VAL A 499 17.90 17.00 20.44
N ASN A 500 17.21 17.41 19.36
CA ASN A 500 16.89 18.80 18.99
C ASN A 500 18.13 19.70 18.75
N ASN A 501 19.25 19.12 18.36
CA ASN A 501 20.43 19.84 17.93
C ASN A 501 20.41 20.01 16.41
N PHE A 502 19.59 20.95 15.92
CA PHE A 502 19.30 21.09 14.49
C PHE A 502 20.47 21.67 13.69
N ASP A 503 21.31 22.49 14.30
CA ASP A 503 22.45 23.11 13.60
C ASP A 503 23.49 22.05 13.18
N ASP A 504 23.84 21.11 14.07
CA ASP A 504 24.75 20.02 13.75
C ASP A 504 24.11 19.01 12.78
N ALA A 505 22.78 18.79 12.88
CA ALA A 505 22.07 17.95 11.91
C ALA A 505 22.16 18.54 10.50
N ILE A 506 21.90 19.85 10.35
CA ILE A 506 22.02 20.57 9.08
C ILE A 506 23.44 20.48 8.53
N ALA A 507 24.45 20.73 9.38
CA ALA A 507 25.86 20.67 8.98
C ALA A 507 26.24 19.30 8.40
N ASN A 508 25.78 18.22 9.03
CA ASN A 508 26.02 16.86 8.55
C ASN A 508 25.31 16.56 7.22
N TYR A 509 24.03 16.93 7.07
CA TYR A 509 23.32 16.73 5.79
C TYR A 509 23.99 17.51 4.65
N LEU A 510 24.41 18.76 4.90
CA LEU A 510 25.12 19.56 3.91
C LEU A 510 26.48 18.92 3.54
N LYS A 511 27.19 18.37 4.52
CA LYS A 511 28.47 17.68 4.27
C LYS A 511 28.28 16.44 3.37
N ILE A 512 27.21 15.65 3.54
CA ILE A 512 26.90 14.53 2.65
C ILE A 512 26.70 15.01 1.21
N ILE A 513 25.94 16.11 1.03
CA ILE A 513 25.65 16.68 -0.29
C ILE A 513 26.93 17.18 -0.99
N GLU A 514 27.95 17.63 -0.20
CA GLU A 514 29.21 18.12 -0.72
C GLU A 514 30.20 17.00 -1.05
N LEU A 515 30.16 15.87 -0.31
CA LEU A 515 31.14 14.78 -0.45
C LEU A 515 31.05 14.10 -1.82
N ASN A 516 29.89 13.73 -2.25
CA ASN A 516 29.67 13.09 -3.54
C ASN A 516 28.21 13.27 -4.01
N LYS A 517 28.01 14.03 -5.08
CA LYS A 517 26.68 14.35 -5.62
C LYS A 517 25.93 13.15 -6.23
N GLU A 518 26.62 12.08 -6.53
CA GLU A 518 26.06 10.86 -7.13
C GLU A 518 25.83 9.75 -6.09
N ASP A 519 26.08 10.04 -4.83
CA ASP A 519 25.93 9.07 -3.74
C ASP A 519 24.45 8.76 -3.45
N ILE A 520 24.19 7.53 -3.00
CA ILE A 520 22.85 7.02 -2.69
C ILE A 520 22.17 7.83 -1.56
N LEU A 521 22.95 8.36 -0.60
CA LEU A 521 22.41 9.10 0.54
C LEU A 521 22.14 10.58 0.27
N VAL A 522 22.53 11.11 -0.88
CA VAL A 522 22.40 12.55 -1.17
C VAL A 522 20.95 13.00 -1.26
N ASP A 523 20.12 12.27 -1.98
CA ASP A 523 18.69 12.59 -2.08
C ASP A 523 17.97 12.39 -0.73
N ASN A 524 18.39 11.40 0.07
CA ASN A 524 17.94 11.21 1.45
C ASN A 524 18.32 12.42 2.33
N ALA A 525 19.56 12.91 2.25
CA ALA A 525 20.03 14.06 3.01
C ALA A 525 19.29 15.34 2.61
N ILE A 526 19.09 15.58 1.31
CA ILE A 526 18.33 16.74 0.79
C ILE A 526 16.89 16.69 1.27
N TYR A 527 16.25 15.50 1.20
CA TYR A 527 14.86 15.34 1.63
C TYR A 527 14.70 15.58 3.13
N ASN A 528 15.55 14.97 3.96
CA ASN A 528 15.51 15.16 5.41
C ASN A 528 15.80 16.61 5.81
N LEU A 529 16.71 17.27 5.10
CA LEU A 529 16.99 18.69 5.29
C LEU A 529 15.77 19.57 4.97
N ALA A 530 15.05 19.25 3.89
CA ALA A 530 13.78 19.93 3.56
C ALA A 530 12.70 19.70 4.64
N GLU A 531 12.57 18.46 5.12
CA GLU A 531 11.63 18.12 6.21
C GLU A 531 11.99 18.82 7.53
N LEU A 532 13.27 18.91 7.84
CA LEU A 532 13.75 19.61 9.02
C LEU A 532 13.40 21.11 8.97
N TYR A 533 13.66 21.76 7.83
CA TYR A 533 13.29 23.17 7.64
C TYR A 533 11.77 23.37 7.68
N LEU A 534 10.98 22.48 7.08
CA LEU A 534 9.53 22.61 7.06
C LEU A 534 8.91 22.41 8.45
N ASN A 535 9.27 21.31 9.11
CA ASN A 535 8.50 20.79 10.25
C ASN A 535 9.07 21.16 11.62
N LYS A 536 10.36 21.56 11.68
CA LYS A 536 11.03 21.90 12.95
C LYS A 536 11.44 23.35 13.01
N LEU A 537 11.97 23.88 11.92
CA LEU A 537 12.46 25.26 11.85
C LEU A 537 11.43 26.23 11.26
N TYR A 538 10.31 25.71 10.73
CA TYR A 538 9.21 26.48 10.12
C TYR A 538 9.69 27.49 9.05
N ASN A 539 10.75 27.12 8.33
CA ASN A 539 11.33 27.92 7.25
C ASN A 539 10.88 27.38 5.90
N ASN A 540 9.72 27.86 5.45
CA ASN A 540 9.12 27.43 4.20
C ASN A 540 9.98 27.72 2.96
N GLU A 541 10.76 28.80 2.95
CA GLU A 541 11.59 29.19 1.81
C GLU A 541 12.72 28.18 1.60
N LYS A 542 13.48 27.85 2.67
CA LYS A 542 14.53 26.83 2.60
C LYS A 542 13.96 25.44 2.32
N ALA A 543 12.85 25.07 2.93
CA ALA A 543 12.20 23.80 2.63
C ALA A 543 11.84 23.69 1.14
N GLN A 544 11.26 24.75 0.56
CA GLN A 544 10.93 24.81 -0.85
C GLN A 544 12.16 24.67 -1.75
N GLU A 545 13.29 25.32 -1.38
CA GLU A 545 14.57 25.22 -2.10
C GLU A 545 15.05 23.77 -2.18
N TYR A 546 15.09 23.05 -1.07
CA TYR A 546 15.56 21.66 -1.03
C TYR A 546 14.60 20.68 -1.72
N TYR A 547 13.27 20.85 -1.60
CA TYR A 547 12.34 20.06 -2.40
C TYR A 547 12.47 20.32 -3.90
N LYS A 548 12.69 21.60 -4.30
CA LYS A 548 12.99 21.95 -5.69
C LYS A 548 14.23 21.20 -6.19
N LYS A 549 15.29 21.11 -5.37
CA LYS A 549 16.51 20.40 -5.72
C LYS A 549 16.25 18.93 -6.01
N ILE A 550 15.44 18.23 -5.19
CA ILE A 550 15.04 16.85 -5.48
C ILE A 550 14.31 16.76 -6.82
N VAL A 551 13.33 17.64 -7.05
CA VAL A 551 12.46 17.59 -8.24
C VAL A 551 13.24 17.76 -9.54
N PHE A 552 14.26 18.60 -9.57
CA PHE A 552 14.97 18.97 -10.79
C PHE A 552 16.34 18.30 -10.94
N GLU A 553 17.02 17.96 -9.85
CA GLU A 553 18.37 17.40 -9.88
C GLU A 553 18.40 15.88 -9.62
N TYR A 554 17.37 15.32 -8.94
CA TYR A 554 17.31 13.89 -8.58
C TYR A 554 16.00 13.22 -9.06
N PRO A 555 15.77 13.12 -10.38
CA PRO A 555 14.50 12.60 -10.92
C PRO A 555 14.28 11.11 -10.68
N SER A 556 15.31 10.36 -10.31
CA SER A 556 15.24 8.93 -9.91
C SER A 556 14.98 8.72 -8.42
N SER A 557 14.95 9.79 -7.61
CA SER A 557 14.73 9.70 -6.17
C SER A 557 13.39 9.08 -5.82
N ILE A 558 13.37 8.22 -4.82
CA ILE A 558 12.13 7.68 -4.25
C ILE A 558 11.24 8.77 -3.63
N TYR A 559 11.83 9.90 -3.26
CA TYR A 559 11.14 11.07 -2.69
C TYR A 559 10.54 12.01 -3.75
N LEU A 560 10.79 11.78 -5.05
CA LEU A 560 10.41 12.69 -6.13
C LEU A 560 8.93 13.09 -6.09
N VAL A 561 8.03 12.12 -5.90
CA VAL A 561 6.58 12.37 -5.93
C VAL A 561 6.16 13.24 -4.75
N ASP A 562 6.62 12.92 -3.55
CA ASP A 562 6.30 13.68 -2.34
C ASP A 562 6.95 15.06 -2.34
N ALA A 563 8.22 15.15 -2.71
CA ALA A 563 8.94 16.42 -2.85
C ALA A 563 8.26 17.35 -3.86
N ARG A 564 7.79 16.82 -5.00
CA ARG A 564 7.05 17.60 -6.01
C ARG A 564 5.74 18.14 -5.45
N LYS A 565 4.99 17.32 -4.70
CA LYS A 565 3.74 17.73 -4.05
C LYS A 565 3.98 18.85 -3.04
N LYS A 566 4.97 18.68 -2.15
CA LYS A 566 5.32 19.67 -1.13
C LYS A 566 5.89 20.96 -1.74
N PHE A 567 6.75 20.85 -2.76
CA PHE A 567 7.28 21.99 -3.51
C PHE A 567 6.17 22.83 -4.13
N ARG A 568 5.21 22.19 -4.82
CA ARG A 568 4.07 22.89 -5.45
C ARG A 568 3.18 23.54 -4.40
N LYS A 569 2.91 22.86 -3.30
CA LYS A 569 2.14 23.41 -2.17
C LYS A 569 2.79 24.66 -1.58
N LEU A 570 4.11 24.61 -1.32
CA LEU A 570 4.86 25.74 -0.76
C LEU A 570 4.96 26.91 -1.74
N ARG A 571 4.95 26.62 -3.05
CA ARG A 571 4.94 27.66 -4.09
C ARG A 571 3.56 28.33 -4.27
N GLY A 572 2.51 27.76 -3.68
CA GLY A 572 1.14 28.28 -3.83
C GLY A 572 0.44 27.83 -5.10
N ASP A 573 0.93 26.78 -5.77
CA ASP A 573 0.29 26.23 -6.95
C ASP A 573 -1.04 25.58 -6.57
N ALA A 574 -2.07 25.77 -7.42
CA ALA A 574 -3.23 24.93 -7.36
C ALA A 574 -2.80 23.49 -7.72
N ILE A 575 -2.84 22.59 -6.74
CA ILE A 575 -2.52 21.17 -6.95
C ILE A 575 -3.77 20.54 -7.57
N TYR A 576 -3.75 20.32 -8.88
CA TYR A 576 -4.80 19.65 -9.63
C TYR A 576 -4.54 18.16 -9.73
#